data_1483918060953518f33e31b706d3f871
#
_entry.id   1483918060953518f33e31b706d3f871
#
_cell.length_a   1.000
_cell.length_b   1.000
_cell.length_c   1.000
_cell.angle_alpha   90.00
_cell.angle_beta   90.00
_cell.angle_gamma   90.00
#
_symmetry.space_group_name_H-M   'P 1'
#
loop_
_entity.id
_entity.type
_entity.pdbx_description
1 polymer ?
#
loop_
_entity_poly.entity_id
_entity_poly.type
_entity_poly.pdbx_seq_one_letter_code
_entity_poly.pdbx_strand_id
1 'polypeptide(L)'
;VLVHTSKTSLLGAIGHVDICYQGQVISYGSYDVFSERCKGMIGDGVLFKVPKDAYIELCKKESKKTLFGYSLALTDKEKEAVEKRLAEIDQLLVEWEPPAELKNGQPTYSYKLKHELGAQLYKFKTSRFKTYFVLSTNCFLLADSIIGQAGTDILDIRGIIAPGTYQSYLQYEFESARGLVIAQTVYQ
;
A
#
# COMPACT_ATOMS: atom_id res chain seq x y z
N VAL A 1 7.25 4.28 -4.66
CA VAL A 1 6.82 3.34 -3.61
C VAL A 1 6.97 4.02 -2.27
N LEU A 2 5.97 3.93 -1.41
CA LEU A 2 6.04 4.36 -0.02
C LEU A 2 6.12 3.14 0.90
N VAL A 3 7.03 3.17 1.87
CA VAL A 3 7.19 2.11 2.85
C VAL A 3 7.06 2.69 4.25
N HIS A 4 6.09 2.19 5.01
CA HIS A 4 5.88 2.54 6.40
C HIS A 4 6.62 1.55 7.30
N THR A 5 7.53 2.04 8.12
CA THR A 5 8.23 1.19 9.09
C THR A 5 7.43 1.03 10.37
N SER A 6 7.36 -0.17 10.91
CA SER A 6 6.78 -0.41 12.22
C SER A 6 7.88 -0.51 13.26
N LYS A 7 7.82 0.30 14.32
CA LYS A 7 8.79 0.25 15.43
C LYS A 7 8.41 -0.73 16.55
N THR A 8 7.22 -1.31 16.53
CA THR A 8 6.72 -2.11 17.67
C THR A 8 5.75 -3.20 17.25
N SER A 9 6.19 -4.44 17.14
CA SER A 9 5.41 -5.61 17.56
C SER A 9 6.27 -6.88 17.56
N LEU A 10 5.94 -7.83 18.46
CA LEU A 10 6.55 -9.14 18.58
C LEU A 10 6.38 -10.04 17.33
N LEU A 11 5.46 -9.70 16.44
CA LEU A 11 5.26 -10.31 15.11
C LEU A 11 6.08 -9.61 14.03
N GLY A 12 7.14 -8.95 14.44
CA GLY A 12 8.10 -8.30 13.56
C GLY A 12 7.46 -7.19 12.74
N ALA A 13 8.11 -6.23 12.44
CA ALA A 13 8.04 -5.28 11.35
C ALA A 13 6.98 -5.55 10.25
N ILE A 14 5.71 -5.76 10.60
CA ILE A 14 4.63 -5.66 9.64
C ILE A 14 4.43 -4.16 9.41
N GLY A 15 5.25 -3.59 8.53
CA GLY A 15 5.05 -2.27 7.99
C GLY A 15 3.93 -2.28 6.97
N HIS A 16 3.88 -1.26 6.15
CA HIS A 16 2.93 -1.14 5.06
C HIS A 16 3.65 -0.65 3.79
N VAL A 17 3.14 -1.04 2.64
CA VAL A 17 3.68 -0.61 1.35
C VAL A 17 2.54 -0.06 0.50
N ASP A 18 2.76 1.14 -0.03
CA ASP A 18 1.86 1.81 -0.96
C ASP A 18 2.55 2.11 -2.28
N ILE A 19 1.78 2.17 -3.34
CA ILE A 19 2.23 2.65 -4.64
C ILE A 19 1.86 4.11 -4.80
N CYS A 20 2.81 4.93 -5.23
CA CYS A 20 2.55 6.27 -5.71
C CYS A 20 2.66 6.31 -7.22
N TYR A 21 1.61 6.71 -7.89
CA TYR A 21 1.61 6.89 -9.33
C TYR A 21 0.81 8.13 -9.72
N GLN A 22 1.36 8.97 -10.59
CA GLN A 22 0.73 10.21 -11.08
C GLN A 22 0.12 11.09 -9.97
N GLY A 23 0.85 11.28 -8.87
CA GLY A 23 0.41 12.13 -7.76
C GLY A 23 -0.63 11.52 -6.82
N GLN A 24 -1.02 10.27 -7.05
CA GLN A 24 -1.91 9.52 -6.17
C GLN A 24 -1.20 8.39 -5.43
N VAL A 25 -1.60 8.17 -4.20
CA VAL A 25 -1.27 6.96 -3.44
C VAL A 25 -2.37 5.95 -3.65
N ILE A 26 -1.97 4.73 -3.97
CA ILE A 26 -2.81 3.54 -4.09
C ILE A 26 -2.39 2.60 -2.97
N SER A 27 -3.27 2.40 -2.02
CA SER A 27 -3.03 1.61 -0.81
C SER A 27 -4.02 0.46 -0.72
N TYR A 28 -3.57 -0.68 -0.21
CA TYR A 28 -4.39 -1.87 -0.04
C TYR A 28 -4.18 -2.48 1.34
N GLY A 29 -5.28 -2.71 2.05
CA GLY A 29 -5.22 -3.24 3.41
C GLY A 29 -6.55 -3.74 3.94
N SER A 30 -6.57 -4.13 5.23
CA SER A 30 -7.77 -4.42 5.99
C SER A 30 -8.30 -3.13 6.61
N TYR A 31 -8.94 -2.30 5.78
CA TYR A 31 -9.45 -0.99 6.21
C TYR A 31 -10.93 -1.02 6.62
N ASP A 32 -11.59 -2.15 6.48
CA ASP A 32 -12.93 -2.39 7.01
C ASP A 32 -12.85 -3.11 8.36
N VAL A 33 -12.82 -2.33 9.43
CA VAL A 33 -12.68 -2.82 10.81
C VAL A 33 -13.80 -3.77 11.22
N PHE A 34 -14.98 -3.71 10.59
CA PHE A 34 -16.10 -4.60 10.89
C PHE A 34 -16.00 -5.95 10.18
N SER A 35 -15.15 -6.05 9.16
CA SER A 35 -14.85 -7.32 8.48
C SER A 35 -13.71 -8.09 9.14
N GLU A 36 -13.01 -7.48 10.09
CA GLU A 36 -11.81 -8.06 10.69
C GLU A 36 -12.09 -9.34 11.48
N ARG A 37 -11.23 -10.32 11.26
CA ARG A 37 -11.23 -11.64 11.90
C ARG A 37 -9.82 -11.97 12.37
N CYS A 38 -9.71 -12.93 13.28
CA CYS A 38 -8.41 -13.39 13.80
C CYS A 38 -7.53 -12.23 14.30
N LYS A 39 -8.11 -11.30 15.09
CA LYS A 39 -7.42 -10.13 15.66
C LYS A 39 -6.81 -9.22 14.57
N GLY A 40 -7.54 -8.96 13.50
CA GLY A 40 -7.14 -8.07 12.41
C GLY A 40 -6.19 -8.71 11.37
N MET A 41 -5.89 -10.01 11.50
CA MET A 41 -5.04 -10.68 10.51
C MET A 41 -5.74 -10.95 9.18
N ILE A 42 -7.06 -11.08 9.19
CA ILE A 42 -7.90 -11.35 8.02
C ILE A 42 -9.05 -10.34 8.01
N GLY A 43 -9.40 -9.85 6.83
CA GLY A 43 -10.54 -8.97 6.63
C GLY A 43 -10.90 -8.85 5.16
N ASP A 44 -11.88 -8.03 4.84
CA ASP A 44 -12.14 -7.67 3.45
C ASP A 44 -10.98 -6.82 2.93
N GLY A 45 -10.55 -7.12 1.71
CA GLY A 45 -9.53 -6.33 1.03
C GLY A 45 -10.14 -5.00 0.55
N VAL A 46 -9.64 -3.91 1.11
CA VAL A 46 -10.02 -2.56 0.71
C VAL A 46 -8.85 -1.88 0.03
N LEU A 47 -9.10 -1.28 -1.13
CA LEU A 47 -8.17 -0.41 -1.82
C LEU A 47 -8.66 1.03 -1.71
N PHE A 48 -7.76 1.97 -1.43
CA PHE A 48 -8.09 3.37 -1.57
C PHE A 48 -7.09 4.11 -2.48
N LYS A 49 -7.59 5.17 -3.10
CA LYS A 49 -6.81 6.13 -3.88
C LYS A 49 -6.95 7.50 -3.23
N VAL A 50 -5.84 8.18 -3.01
CA VAL A 50 -5.81 9.47 -2.30
C VAL A 50 -4.68 10.35 -2.83
N PRO A 51 -4.83 11.70 -2.84
CA PRO A 51 -3.75 12.60 -3.21
C PRO A 51 -2.50 12.38 -2.34
N LYS A 52 -1.34 12.22 -2.97
CA LYS A 52 -0.07 11.84 -2.33
C LYS A 52 0.30 12.75 -1.18
N ASP A 53 0.27 14.07 -1.40
CA ASP A 53 0.78 15.01 -0.40
C ASP A 53 -0.12 15.08 0.83
N ALA A 54 -1.44 15.05 0.65
CA ALA A 54 -2.40 14.98 1.74
C ALA A 54 -2.23 13.69 2.58
N TYR A 55 -1.98 12.57 1.92
CA TYR A 55 -1.73 11.29 2.60
C TYR A 55 -0.42 11.29 3.41
N ILE A 56 0.65 11.82 2.84
CA ILE A 56 1.93 11.94 3.54
C ILE A 56 1.79 12.81 4.80
N GLU A 57 1.09 13.94 4.69
CA GLU A 57 0.86 14.82 5.86
C GLU A 57 0.01 14.13 6.94
N LEU A 58 -1.01 13.36 6.55
CA LEU A 58 -1.77 12.54 7.51
C LEU A 58 -0.85 11.52 8.21
N CYS A 59 -0.04 10.81 7.46
CA CYS A 59 0.89 9.80 8.00
C CYS A 59 1.88 10.41 9.00
N LYS A 60 2.40 11.60 8.73
CA LYS A 60 3.29 12.34 9.64
C LYS A 60 2.58 12.71 10.94
N LYS A 61 1.34 13.17 10.86
CA LYS A 61 0.56 13.61 12.04
C LYS A 61 0.14 12.43 12.92
N GLU A 62 -0.41 11.37 12.31
CA GLU A 62 -1.06 10.30 13.07
C GLU A 62 -0.10 9.19 13.50
N SER A 63 0.89 8.84 12.67
CA SER A 63 1.62 7.60 12.92
C SER A 63 2.90 7.77 13.72
N LYS A 64 3.47 8.97 13.82
CA LYS A 64 4.82 9.18 14.39
C LYS A 64 5.85 8.18 13.85
N LYS A 65 5.61 7.62 12.68
CA LYS A 65 6.44 6.61 12.02
C LYS A 65 7.19 7.26 10.88
N THR A 66 8.39 6.80 10.65
CA THR A 66 9.16 7.22 9.48
C THR A 66 8.54 6.58 8.24
N LEU A 67 8.26 7.39 7.23
CA LEU A 67 7.79 6.97 5.93
C LEU A 67 8.92 7.15 4.93
N PHE A 68 9.28 6.08 4.23
CA PHE A 68 10.31 6.09 3.20
C PHE A 68 9.68 6.09 1.82
N GLY A 69 10.02 7.08 1.01
CA GLY A 69 9.64 7.14 -0.40
C GLY A 69 10.80 6.73 -1.29
N TYR A 70 10.59 5.76 -2.20
CA TYR A 70 11.55 5.35 -3.21
C TYR A 70 10.99 5.66 -4.59
N SER A 71 11.72 6.46 -5.36
CA SER A 71 11.37 6.78 -6.75
C SER A 71 12.00 5.76 -7.68
N LEU A 72 11.19 5.14 -8.53
CA LEU A 72 11.64 4.17 -9.51
C LEU A 72 11.78 4.84 -10.89
N ALA A 73 12.85 4.53 -11.59
CA ALA A 73 12.99 4.88 -12.99
C ALA A 73 12.22 3.87 -13.84
N LEU A 74 11.24 4.34 -14.59
CA LEU A 74 10.46 3.51 -15.50
C LEU A 74 10.64 4.00 -16.94
N THR A 75 10.90 3.08 -17.85
CA THR A 75 10.78 3.32 -19.27
C THR A 75 9.32 3.55 -19.68
N ASP A 76 9.08 4.10 -20.86
CA ASP A 76 7.71 4.33 -21.31
C ASP A 76 6.93 3.02 -21.46
N LYS A 77 7.57 1.95 -21.90
CA LYS A 77 6.98 0.60 -21.96
C LYS A 77 6.56 0.09 -20.57
N GLU A 78 7.39 0.32 -19.56
CA GLU A 78 7.08 -0.07 -18.18
C GLU A 78 5.96 0.77 -17.59
N LYS A 79 5.90 2.08 -17.92
CA LYS A 79 4.77 2.93 -17.52
C LYS A 79 3.47 2.43 -18.13
N GLU A 80 3.45 2.12 -19.43
CA GLU A 80 2.29 1.53 -20.10
C GLU A 80 1.85 0.22 -19.44
N ALA A 81 2.79 -0.64 -19.06
CA ALA A 81 2.49 -1.89 -18.36
C ALA A 81 1.87 -1.65 -16.97
N VAL A 82 2.39 -0.68 -16.22
CA VAL A 82 1.83 -0.26 -14.93
C VAL A 82 0.42 0.29 -15.10
N GLU A 83 0.20 1.19 -16.07
CA GLU A 83 -1.11 1.79 -16.35
C GLU A 83 -2.12 0.73 -16.75
N LYS A 84 -1.75 -0.20 -17.62
CA LYS A 84 -2.58 -1.34 -18.00
C LYS A 84 -2.96 -2.16 -16.77
N ARG A 85 -1.99 -2.44 -15.89
CA ARG A 85 -2.24 -3.21 -14.68
C ARG A 85 -3.18 -2.48 -13.71
N LEU A 86 -3.02 -1.18 -13.55
CA LEU A 86 -3.93 -0.36 -12.74
C LEU A 86 -5.35 -0.37 -13.31
N ALA A 87 -5.50 -0.25 -14.63
CA ALA A 87 -6.81 -0.35 -15.29
C ALA A 87 -7.47 -1.73 -15.10
N GLU A 88 -6.70 -2.82 -15.17
CA GLU A 88 -7.20 -4.18 -14.86
C GLU A 88 -7.68 -4.29 -13.41
N ILE A 89 -6.95 -3.72 -12.46
CA ILE A 89 -7.35 -3.68 -11.05
C ILE A 89 -8.65 -2.89 -10.90
N ASP A 90 -8.76 -1.73 -11.54
CA ASP A 90 -9.96 -0.87 -11.45
C ASP A 90 -11.23 -1.58 -11.92
N GLN A 91 -11.15 -2.44 -12.94
CA GLN A 91 -12.28 -3.25 -13.40
C GLN A 91 -12.78 -4.25 -12.34
N LEU A 92 -11.94 -4.63 -11.40
CA LEU A 92 -12.27 -5.55 -10.32
C LEU A 92 -12.87 -4.86 -9.09
N LEU A 93 -12.87 -3.53 -9.06
CA LEU A 93 -13.29 -2.74 -7.91
C LEU A 93 -14.78 -2.39 -7.95
N VAL A 94 -15.35 -2.17 -6.78
CA VAL A 94 -16.64 -1.55 -6.55
C VAL A 94 -16.47 -0.50 -5.45
N GLU A 95 -17.08 0.65 -5.62
CA GLU A 95 -17.06 1.69 -4.60
C GLU A 95 -17.58 1.15 -3.28
N TRP A 96 -16.94 1.59 -2.21
CA TRP A 96 -17.30 1.19 -0.86
C TRP A 96 -17.42 2.42 0.04
N GLU A 97 -18.56 2.51 0.74
CA GLU A 97 -18.77 3.53 1.75
C GLU A 97 -18.30 3.01 3.11
N PRO A 98 -17.28 3.65 3.71
CA PRO A 98 -16.79 3.22 5.00
C PRO A 98 -17.77 3.55 6.13
N PRO A 99 -17.89 2.68 7.15
CA PRO A 99 -18.62 2.99 8.35
C PRO A 99 -18.08 4.25 9.04
N ALA A 100 -18.97 5.16 9.45
CA ALA A 100 -18.57 6.43 10.04
C ALA A 100 -17.83 6.24 11.37
N GLU A 101 -18.34 5.37 12.24
CA GLU A 101 -17.89 5.27 13.62
C GLU A 101 -17.60 3.84 14.06
N LEU A 102 -16.67 3.74 14.99
CA LEU A 102 -16.42 2.54 15.79
C LEU A 102 -17.50 2.41 16.89
N LYS A 103 -17.56 1.24 17.54
CA LYS A 103 -18.49 1.00 18.66
C LYS A 103 -18.34 1.98 19.84
N ASN A 104 -17.20 2.63 19.96
CA ASN A 104 -16.92 3.64 20.99
C ASN A 104 -17.21 5.09 20.52
N GLY A 105 -17.84 5.28 19.37
CA GLY A 105 -18.17 6.59 18.81
C GLY A 105 -17.01 7.34 18.15
N GLN A 106 -15.84 6.72 18.05
CA GLN A 106 -14.72 7.33 17.33
C GLN A 106 -14.83 7.07 15.82
N PRO A 107 -14.48 8.05 14.96
CA PRO A 107 -14.51 7.85 13.51
C PRO A 107 -13.56 6.72 13.09
N THR A 108 -13.97 5.92 12.11
CA THR A 108 -13.08 4.91 11.53
C THR A 108 -11.98 5.58 10.74
N TYR A 109 -10.84 4.90 10.61
CA TYR A 109 -9.72 5.40 9.79
C TYR A 109 -10.13 5.60 8.32
N SER A 110 -10.89 4.68 7.76
CA SER A 110 -11.40 4.76 6.38
C SER A 110 -12.34 5.94 6.17
N TYR A 111 -13.19 6.24 7.17
CA TYR A 111 -14.07 7.41 7.14
C TYR A 111 -13.27 8.71 7.13
N LYS A 112 -12.23 8.82 7.98
CA LYS A 112 -11.33 9.98 7.97
C LYS A 112 -10.64 10.15 6.61
N LEU A 113 -10.07 9.07 6.05
CA LEU A 113 -9.44 9.11 4.73
C LEU A 113 -10.39 9.70 3.67
N LYS A 114 -11.66 9.27 3.67
CA LYS A 114 -12.65 9.75 2.72
C LYS A 114 -12.99 11.22 2.93
N HIS A 115 -13.34 11.59 4.15
CA HIS A 115 -13.92 12.91 4.43
C HIS A 115 -12.89 14.01 4.67
N GLU A 116 -11.70 13.67 5.17
CA GLU A 116 -10.64 14.66 5.41
C GLU A 116 -9.69 14.80 4.23
N LEU A 117 -9.41 13.70 3.50
CA LEU A 117 -8.45 13.70 2.39
C LEU A 117 -9.09 13.52 1.02
N GLY A 118 -10.40 13.30 0.94
CA GLY A 118 -11.07 13.02 -0.33
C GLY A 118 -10.69 11.67 -0.95
N ALA A 119 -10.30 10.70 -0.14
CA ALA A 119 -9.93 9.39 -0.64
C ALA A 119 -11.13 8.67 -1.27
N GLN A 120 -10.89 8.01 -2.38
CA GLN A 120 -11.83 7.08 -3.00
C GLN A 120 -11.56 5.67 -2.47
N LEU A 121 -12.57 5.01 -1.92
CA LEU A 121 -12.44 3.69 -1.32
C LEU A 121 -13.22 2.64 -2.10
N TYR A 122 -12.62 1.46 -2.21
CA TYR A 122 -13.14 0.37 -3.03
C TYR A 122 -12.94 -0.98 -2.34
N LYS A 123 -13.87 -1.90 -2.59
CA LYS A 123 -13.69 -3.32 -2.33
C LYS A 123 -13.54 -4.10 -3.64
N PHE A 124 -12.90 -5.25 -3.57
CA PHE A 124 -12.80 -6.13 -4.75
C PHE A 124 -14.07 -6.97 -4.91
N LYS A 125 -14.70 -6.91 -6.09
CA LYS A 125 -15.84 -7.78 -6.44
C LYS A 125 -15.42 -9.25 -6.46
N THR A 126 -14.26 -9.50 -7.05
CA THR A 126 -13.65 -10.81 -7.24
C THR A 126 -12.14 -10.68 -7.20
N SER A 127 -11.40 -11.73 -7.24
CA SER A 127 -9.95 -11.89 -7.19
C SER A 127 -9.44 -12.34 -5.82
N ARG A 128 -8.15 -12.74 -5.79
CA ARG A 128 -7.48 -13.06 -4.53
C ARG A 128 -7.42 -11.89 -3.55
N PHE A 129 -7.46 -10.66 -4.04
CA PHE A 129 -7.45 -9.44 -3.23
C PHE A 129 -8.80 -9.10 -2.59
N LYS A 130 -9.86 -9.88 -2.84
CA LYS A 130 -11.15 -9.73 -2.14
C LYS A 130 -11.01 -9.93 -0.64
N THR A 131 -10.11 -10.81 -0.23
CA THR A 131 -9.79 -11.04 1.18
C THR A 131 -8.35 -10.61 1.46
N TYR A 132 -8.20 -9.69 2.38
CA TYR A 132 -6.90 -9.34 2.93
C TYR A 132 -6.46 -10.38 3.94
N PHE A 133 -5.24 -10.87 3.80
CA PHE A 133 -4.60 -11.74 4.77
C PHE A 133 -3.13 -11.34 4.93
N VAL A 134 -2.78 -10.91 6.14
CA VAL A 134 -1.44 -10.38 6.48
C VAL A 134 -0.29 -11.24 5.98
N LEU A 135 -0.44 -12.57 6.00
CA LEU A 135 0.65 -13.49 5.63
C LEU A 135 0.73 -13.80 4.12
N SER A 136 -0.29 -13.43 3.32
CA SER A 136 -0.29 -13.79 1.90
C SER A 136 -0.86 -12.73 0.98
N THR A 137 -2.15 -12.39 1.10
CA THR A 137 -2.83 -11.39 0.26
C THR A 137 -2.77 -10.02 0.91
N ASN A 138 -1.61 -9.47 1.05
CA ASN A 138 -1.34 -8.22 1.77
C ASN A 138 -1.01 -7.05 0.81
N CYS A 139 -0.75 -5.88 1.39
CA CYS A 139 -0.37 -4.67 0.67
C CYS A 139 0.83 -4.87 -0.24
N PHE A 140 1.79 -5.67 0.21
CA PHE A 140 2.99 -5.98 -0.52
C PHE A 140 2.69 -6.76 -1.81
N LEU A 141 1.85 -7.80 -1.75
CA LEU A 141 1.50 -8.59 -2.93
C LEU A 141 0.76 -7.76 -3.99
N LEU A 142 -0.10 -6.82 -3.56
CA LEU A 142 -0.74 -5.90 -4.50
C LEU A 142 0.28 -4.95 -5.13
N ALA A 143 1.15 -4.34 -4.30
CA ALA A 143 2.20 -3.45 -4.78
C ALA A 143 3.08 -4.15 -5.81
N ASP A 144 3.52 -5.37 -5.52
CA ASP A 144 4.31 -6.18 -6.43
C ASP A 144 3.56 -6.50 -7.73
N SER A 145 2.29 -6.85 -7.64
CA SER A 145 1.48 -7.12 -8.85
C SER A 145 1.37 -5.91 -9.78
N ILE A 146 1.60 -4.71 -9.28
CA ILE A 146 1.62 -3.46 -10.06
C ILE A 146 3.04 -3.19 -10.60
N ILE A 147 4.04 -3.21 -9.71
CA ILE A 147 5.42 -2.86 -10.08
C ILE A 147 6.09 -3.97 -10.88
N GLY A 148 5.81 -5.23 -10.58
CA GLY A 148 6.37 -6.40 -11.28
C GLY A 148 6.01 -6.42 -12.76
N GLN A 149 4.92 -5.76 -13.18
CA GLN A 149 4.58 -5.58 -14.60
C GLN A 149 5.58 -4.64 -15.32
N ALA A 150 6.31 -3.84 -14.57
CA ALA A 150 7.35 -2.97 -15.09
C ALA A 150 8.71 -3.67 -15.28
N GLY A 151 8.75 -5.02 -15.19
CA GLY A 151 10.00 -5.78 -15.31
C GLY A 151 10.92 -5.65 -14.10
N THR A 152 10.43 -5.03 -13.05
CA THR A 152 11.10 -4.99 -11.76
C THR A 152 10.83 -6.31 -11.06
N ASP A 153 11.64 -7.33 -11.30
CA ASP A 153 11.63 -8.61 -10.56
C ASP A 153 12.06 -8.38 -9.10
N ILE A 154 11.27 -7.55 -8.40
CA ILE A 154 11.49 -7.29 -6.97
C ILE A 154 11.25 -8.57 -6.18
N LEU A 155 10.57 -9.57 -6.73
CA LEU A 155 10.10 -10.75 -6.02
C LEU A 155 10.43 -12.11 -6.63
N ASP A 156 11.56 -12.28 -7.24
CA ASP A 156 12.12 -13.65 -7.38
C ASP A 156 12.59 -14.23 -6.02
N ILE A 157 12.29 -13.52 -4.93
CA ILE A 157 12.53 -13.99 -3.56
C ILE A 157 11.38 -14.91 -3.17
N ARG A 158 11.60 -16.21 -3.29
CA ARG A 158 10.69 -17.23 -2.77
C ARG A 158 10.61 -17.13 -1.23
N GLY A 159 9.45 -16.75 -0.71
CA GLY A 159 9.24 -16.71 0.74
C GLY A 159 8.14 -15.75 1.17
N ILE A 160 7.90 -15.70 2.49
CA ILE A 160 7.03 -14.69 3.11
C ILE A 160 7.80 -13.37 3.10
N ILE A 161 7.35 -12.41 2.30
CA ILE A 161 8.01 -11.13 2.21
C ILE A 161 7.30 -10.13 3.11
N ALA A 162 8.02 -9.68 4.12
CA ALA A 162 7.57 -8.62 5.01
C ALA A 162 7.95 -7.24 4.42
N PRO A 163 7.18 -6.18 4.71
CA PRO A 163 7.52 -4.82 4.29
C PRO A 163 8.93 -4.36 4.64
N GLY A 164 9.49 -4.84 5.75
CA GLY A 164 10.88 -4.56 6.12
C GLY A 164 11.91 -5.18 5.17
N THR A 165 11.65 -6.37 4.65
CA THR A 165 12.49 -7.00 3.61
C THR A 165 12.44 -6.20 2.32
N TYR A 166 11.25 -5.71 1.97
CA TYR A 166 11.06 -4.88 0.79
C TYR A 166 11.78 -3.53 0.91
N GLN A 167 11.71 -2.90 2.09
CA GLN A 167 12.47 -1.69 2.35
C GLN A 167 13.98 -1.93 2.20
N SER A 168 14.49 -3.02 2.80
CA SER A 168 15.91 -3.37 2.70
C SER A 168 16.35 -3.59 1.26
N TYR A 169 15.49 -4.21 0.45
CA TYR A 169 15.75 -4.37 -0.99
C TYR A 169 15.80 -3.03 -1.73
N LEU A 170 14.79 -2.17 -1.56
CA LEU A 170 14.76 -0.85 -2.20
C LEU A 170 15.93 0.04 -1.75
N GLN A 171 16.31 -0.07 -0.48
CA GLN A 171 17.47 0.62 0.07
C GLN A 171 18.76 0.12 -0.60
N TYR A 172 18.92 -1.18 -0.72
CA TYR A 172 20.06 -1.78 -1.39
C TYR A 172 20.15 -1.38 -2.87
N GLU A 173 19.02 -1.36 -3.60
CA GLU A 173 19.00 -0.90 -5.00
C GLU A 173 19.38 0.58 -5.12
N PHE A 174 18.92 1.41 -4.18
CA PHE A 174 19.30 2.83 -4.13
C PHE A 174 20.79 3.01 -3.86
N GLU A 175 21.34 2.31 -2.86
CA GLU A 175 22.77 2.40 -2.48
C GLU A 175 23.69 1.80 -3.54
N SER A 176 23.24 0.76 -4.21
CA SER A 176 24.01 0.08 -5.28
C SER A 176 24.05 0.89 -6.57
N ALA A 177 23.24 1.93 -6.72
CA ALA A 177 23.11 2.76 -7.93
C ALA A 177 22.87 1.94 -9.22
N ARG A 178 22.11 0.84 -9.12
CA ARG A 178 21.81 -0.05 -10.26
C ARG A 178 20.79 0.52 -11.25
N GLY A 179 20.26 1.71 -10.97
CA GLY A 179 19.39 2.45 -11.87
C GLY A 179 17.90 2.21 -11.68
N LEU A 180 17.48 1.21 -10.90
CA LEU A 180 16.07 0.96 -10.60
C LEU A 180 15.51 2.02 -9.66
N VAL A 181 16.15 2.23 -8.51
CA VAL A 181 15.78 3.26 -7.54
C VAL A 181 16.68 4.48 -7.73
N ILE A 182 16.09 5.58 -8.17
CA ILE A 182 16.82 6.81 -8.52
C ILE A 182 16.83 7.89 -7.45
N ALA A 183 15.91 7.78 -6.47
CA ALA A 183 15.88 8.72 -5.35
C ALA A 183 15.20 8.07 -4.13
N GLN A 184 15.64 8.51 -2.95
CA GLN A 184 15.02 8.22 -1.66
C GLN A 184 14.59 9.52 -0.99
N THR A 185 13.41 9.52 -0.40
CA THR A 185 12.91 10.62 0.43
C THR A 185 12.44 10.06 1.77
N VAL A 186 12.84 10.70 2.86
CA VAL A 186 12.41 10.33 4.22
C VAL A 186 11.46 11.40 4.72
N TYR A 187 10.24 10.99 5.06
CA TYR A 187 9.22 11.86 5.63
C TYR A 187 9.11 11.60 7.14
N GLN A 188 9.25 12.68 7.93
CA GLN A 188 9.21 12.70 9.39
C GLN A 188 8.23 13.74 9.90
#